data_b8e02ed1f223b14b60209fa926c367fa
#
_entry.id   b8e02ed1f223b14b60209fa926c367fa
#
_cell.length_a   1.000
_cell.length_b   1.000
_cell.length_c   1.000
_cell.angle_alpha   90.00
_cell.angle_beta   90.00
_cell.angle_gamma   90.00
#
_symmetry.space_group_name_H-M   'P 1'
#
loop_
_entity.id
_entity.type
_entity.pdbx_description
1 polymer ?
#
loop_
_entity_poly.entity_id
_entity_poly.type
_entity_poly.pdbx_seq_one_letter_code
_entity_poly.pdbx_strand_id
1 'polypeptide(L)'
;MKRSSAEILREYGPFPGVDAVHGVTFDGQNVWFASGDKLNALDPASGNVQRSIEVTAHAGTAFDGQHLFQIAEDRINKIDPKTGKVLATIPAPGNGGDSGMAWAEGSLWVGQHRGRKIHQIDPETGKILRTIESNRVVTGVTWADGELWHGTWEGDESDVRRIDPKTGEVLERLEMPAGMGVSGLEADGSDRFFCGGGPSGKVRAIRRPKKA
;
A
#
# COMPACT_ATOMS: atom_id res chain seq x y z
N MET A 1 10.74 10.32 18.68
CA MET A 1 10.70 9.59 17.42
C MET A 1 11.86 8.60 17.37
N LYS A 2 11.56 7.31 17.23
CA LYS A 2 12.54 6.23 17.06
C LYS A 2 12.99 6.17 15.59
N ARG A 3 14.28 5.87 15.34
CA ARG A 3 14.83 5.70 13.99
C ARG A 3 15.63 4.41 13.91
N SER A 4 15.49 3.67 12.81
CA SER A 4 16.28 2.50 12.50
C SER A 4 16.36 2.29 10.98
N SER A 5 17.34 1.51 10.53
CA SER A 5 17.41 1.09 9.13
C SER A 5 16.42 -0.04 8.88
N ALA A 6 15.79 -0.04 7.71
CA ALA A 6 14.95 -1.15 7.28
C ALA A 6 15.81 -2.39 6.99
N GLU A 7 15.40 -3.53 7.52
CA GLU A 7 16.00 -4.82 7.22
C GLU A 7 15.24 -5.48 6.05
N ILE A 8 15.91 -5.62 4.91
CA ILE A 8 15.35 -6.34 3.75
C ILE A 8 15.44 -7.83 4.00
N LEU A 9 14.31 -8.49 4.11
CA LEU A 9 14.22 -9.94 4.35
C LEU A 9 14.26 -10.74 3.05
N ARG A 10 13.59 -10.21 2.01
CA ARG A 10 13.52 -10.85 0.69
C ARG A 10 13.12 -9.84 -0.38
N GLU A 11 13.63 -10.08 -1.59
CA GLU A 11 13.17 -9.40 -2.81
C GLU A 11 12.49 -10.41 -3.74
N TYR A 12 11.41 -9.99 -4.40
CA TYR A 12 10.65 -10.73 -5.39
C TYR A 12 10.67 -9.96 -6.71
N GLY A 13 10.85 -10.68 -7.80
CA GLY A 13 10.97 -10.07 -9.12
C GLY A 13 12.41 -9.60 -9.45
N PRO A 14 12.58 -8.79 -10.52
CA PRO A 14 11.51 -8.22 -11.34
C PRO A 14 10.68 -9.29 -12.05
N PHE A 15 9.40 -8.96 -12.33
CA PHE A 15 8.46 -9.90 -12.93
C PHE A 15 8.34 -9.64 -14.43
N PRO A 16 8.23 -10.69 -15.30
CA PRO A 16 8.01 -10.51 -16.72
C PRO A 16 6.77 -9.66 -17.02
N GLY A 17 6.93 -8.64 -17.88
CA GLY A 17 5.83 -7.76 -18.29
C GLY A 17 5.35 -6.78 -17.21
N VAL A 18 6.11 -6.58 -16.14
CA VAL A 18 5.84 -5.60 -15.09
C VAL A 18 6.90 -4.49 -15.16
N ASP A 19 6.50 -3.32 -15.61
CA ASP A 19 7.38 -2.15 -15.70
C ASP A 19 7.54 -1.44 -14.34
N ALA A 20 6.48 -1.46 -13.53
CA ALA A 20 6.48 -0.87 -12.21
C ALA A 20 5.52 -1.60 -11.27
N VAL A 21 5.85 -1.63 -9.98
CA VAL A 21 4.97 -2.08 -8.89
C VAL A 21 4.45 -0.86 -8.15
N HIS A 22 3.12 -0.72 -8.08
CA HIS A 22 2.44 0.39 -7.41
C HIS A 22 1.92 -0.02 -6.02
N GLY A 23 0.61 -0.21 -5.88
CA GLY A 23 0.00 -0.64 -4.63
C GLY A 23 0.30 -2.09 -4.28
N VAL A 24 0.26 -2.40 -2.99
CA VAL A 24 0.48 -3.75 -2.45
C VAL A 24 -0.53 -4.00 -1.34
N THR A 25 -1.13 -5.19 -1.30
CA THR A 25 -1.93 -5.69 -0.17
C THR A 25 -1.71 -7.18 0.04
N PHE A 26 -2.19 -7.72 1.16
CA PHE A 26 -2.03 -9.13 1.52
C PHE A 26 -3.37 -9.73 1.92
N ASP A 27 -3.76 -10.84 1.30
CA ASP A 27 -5.05 -11.51 1.54
C ASP A 27 -4.98 -12.64 2.58
N GLY A 28 -3.84 -12.78 3.26
CA GLY A 28 -3.55 -13.88 4.19
C GLY A 28 -2.83 -15.05 3.52
N GLN A 29 -2.77 -15.10 2.19
CA GLN A 29 -2.08 -16.13 1.42
C GLN A 29 -1.17 -15.54 0.35
N ASN A 30 -1.67 -14.61 -0.44
CA ASN A 30 -0.94 -13.97 -1.53
C ASN A 30 -0.71 -12.49 -1.26
N VAL A 31 0.42 -12.00 -1.75
CA VAL A 31 0.67 -10.57 -1.89
C VAL A 31 0.11 -10.12 -3.23
N TRP A 32 -0.91 -9.28 -3.19
CA TRP A 32 -1.45 -8.66 -4.40
C TRP A 32 -0.70 -7.37 -4.69
N PHE A 33 -0.20 -7.21 -5.90
CA PHE A 33 0.44 -5.96 -6.32
C PHE A 33 -0.12 -5.44 -7.64
N ALA A 34 -0.23 -4.12 -7.72
CA ALA A 34 -0.71 -3.39 -8.88
C ALA A 34 0.43 -3.08 -9.84
N SER A 35 0.22 -3.29 -11.14
CA SER A 35 1.21 -3.04 -12.20
C SER A 35 0.71 -2.19 -13.36
N GLY A 36 -0.27 -1.31 -13.11
CA GLY A 36 -0.86 -0.40 -14.08
C GLY A 36 -2.12 -0.94 -14.75
N ASP A 37 -2.04 -2.08 -15.39
CA ASP A 37 -3.14 -2.75 -16.10
C ASP A 37 -3.61 -4.05 -15.44
N LYS A 38 -2.95 -4.47 -14.35
CA LYS A 38 -3.22 -5.74 -13.67
C LYS A 38 -3.03 -5.65 -12.16
N LEU A 39 -3.79 -6.50 -11.46
CA LEU A 39 -3.48 -6.96 -10.11
C LEU A 39 -2.88 -8.37 -10.19
N ASN A 40 -1.72 -8.57 -9.59
CA ASN A 40 -0.98 -9.81 -9.65
C ASN A 40 -0.93 -10.46 -8.27
N ALA A 41 -1.30 -11.74 -8.16
CA ALA A 41 -1.23 -12.51 -6.93
C ALA A 41 0.11 -13.25 -6.84
N LEU A 42 0.98 -12.77 -5.98
CA LEU A 42 2.30 -13.32 -5.69
C LEU A 42 2.22 -14.25 -4.48
N ASP A 43 2.66 -15.50 -4.64
CA ASP A 43 2.89 -16.38 -3.50
C ASP A 43 4.22 -15.99 -2.82
N PRO A 44 4.20 -15.47 -1.59
CA PRO A 44 5.41 -15.03 -0.91
C PRO A 44 6.34 -16.18 -0.49
N ALA A 45 5.87 -17.42 -0.47
CA ALA A 45 6.70 -18.59 -0.17
C ALA A 45 7.55 -18.98 -1.38
N SER A 46 6.92 -19.22 -2.53
CA SER A 46 7.61 -19.60 -3.76
C SER A 46 8.25 -18.41 -4.49
N GLY A 47 7.69 -17.21 -4.39
CA GLY A 47 8.09 -16.04 -5.16
C GLY A 47 7.48 -15.98 -6.56
N ASN A 48 6.50 -16.83 -6.86
CA ASN A 48 5.85 -16.91 -8.16
C ASN A 48 4.52 -16.17 -8.18
N VAL A 49 4.24 -15.48 -9.28
CA VAL A 49 2.90 -14.96 -9.57
C VAL A 49 2.01 -16.13 -9.95
N GLN A 50 0.97 -16.39 -9.16
CA GLN A 50 0.05 -17.50 -9.35
C GLN A 50 -1.02 -17.20 -10.39
N ARG A 51 -1.48 -15.94 -10.41
CA ARG A 51 -2.48 -15.45 -11.36
C ARG A 51 -2.52 -13.93 -11.39
N SER A 52 -3.18 -13.38 -12.39
CA SER A 52 -3.42 -11.94 -12.52
C SER A 52 -4.89 -11.67 -12.85
N ILE A 53 -5.36 -10.49 -12.44
CA ILE A 53 -6.67 -9.94 -12.77
C ILE A 53 -6.42 -8.73 -13.67
N GLU A 54 -7.00 -8.72 -14.86
CA GLU A 54 -6.93 -7.56 -15.76
C GLU A 54 -7.90 -6.49 -15.28
N VAL A 55 -7.36 -5.42 -14.72
CA VAL A 55 -8.09 -4.27 -14.20
C VAL A 55 -7.13 -3.10 -14.09
N THR A 56 -7.62 -1.90 -14.33
CA THR A 56 -6.84 -0.68 -14.10
C THR A 56 -6.34 -0.60 -12.65
N ALA A 57 -5.04 -0.55 -12.47
CA ALA A 57 -4.37 -0.68 -11.17
C ALA A 57 -3.12 0.22 -11.09
N HIS A 58 -3.36 1.55 -10.97
CA HIS A 58 -2.30 2.57 -11.04
C HIS A 58 -1.71 2.97 -9.69
N ALA A 59 -2.37 2.65 -8.58
CA ALA A 59 -1.97 3.10 -7.25
C ALA A 59 -2.36 2.08 -6.18
N GLY A 60 -2.77 2.53 -5.00
CA GLY A 60 -3.00 1.73 -3.81
C GLY A 60 -4.01 0.60 -3.99
N THR A 61 -3.73 -0.49 -3.30
CA THR A 61 -4.56 -1.70 -3.23
C THR A 61 -4.81 -2.02 -1.76
N ALA A 62 -6.03 -2.45 -1.41
CA ALA A 62 -6.38 -2.91 -0.07
C ALA A 62 -7.25 -4.17 -0.12
N PHE A 63 -7.33 -4.90 0.99
CA PHE A 63 -8.15 -6.10 1.14
C PHE A 63 -8.93 -6.04 2.44
N ASP A 64 -10.27 -6.23 2.37
CA ASP A 64 -11.17 -6.13 3.52
C ASP A 64 -11.42 -7.48 4.23
N GLY A 65 -10.69 -8.53 3.85
CA GLY A 65 -10.92 -9.91 4.27
C GLY A 65 -11.77 -10.72 3.28
N GLN A 66 -12.38 -10.06 2.29
CA GLN A 66 -13.24 -10.71 1.31
C GLN A 66 -13.04 -10.15 -0.12
N HIS A 67 -12.84 -8.85 -0.25
CA HIS A 67 -12.73 -8.15 -1.53
C HIS A 67 -11.44 -7.34 -1.63
N LEU A 68 -10.95 -7.20 -2.86
CA LEU A 68 -9.90 -6.24 -3.18
C LEU A 68 -10.52 -4.87 -3.47
N PHE A 69 -9.83 -3.82 -3.03
CA PHE A 69 -10.09 -2.45 -3.43
C PHE A 69 -8.88 -1.93 -4.19
N GLN A 70 -9.11 -1.29 -5.31
CA GLN A 70 -8.04 -0.80 -6.19
C GLN A 70 -8.30 0.63 -6.63
N ILE A 71 -7.32 1.50 -6.40
CA ILE A 71 -7.34 2.85 -6.95
C ILE A 71 -7.06 2.78 -8.45
N ALA A 72 -7.97 3.35 -9.23
CA ALA A 72 -7.92 3.46 -10.68
C ALA A 72 -8.24 4.90 -11.08
N GLU A 73 -7.22 5.71 -11.29
CA GLU A 73 -7.34 7.15 -11.59
C GLU A 73 -8.06 7.92 -10.48
N ASP A 74 -9.28 8.40 -10.74
CA ASP A 74 -10.11 9.22 -9.84
C ASP A 74 -11.15 8.40 -9.05
N ARG A 75 -11.04 7.07 -9.08
CA ARG A 75 -12.01 6.15 -8.47
C ARG A 75 -11.33 5.00 -7.73
N ILE A 76 -12.11 4.33 -6.90
CA ILE A 76 -11.72 3.09 -6.22
C ILE A 76 -12.71 2.00 -6.62
N ASN A 77 -12.22 0.92 -7.17
CA ASN A 77 -13.00 -0.24 -7.56
C ASN A 77 -12.95 -1.30 -6.47
N LYS A 78 -14.12 -1.80 -6.05
CA LYS A 78 -14.27 -3.01 -5.24
C LYS A 78 -14.34 -4.22 -6.17
N ILE A 79 -13.45 -5.18 -5.98
CA ILE A 79 -13.21 -6.28 -6.92
C ILE A 79 -13.37 -7.61 -6.19
N ASP A 80 -14.10 -8.54 -6.83
CA ASP A 80 -14.09 -9.94 -6.40
C ASP A 80 -12.74 -10.58 -6.75
N PRO A 81 -11.94 -11.00 -5.76
CA PRO A 81 -10.60 -11.54 -6.01
C PRO A 81 -10.62 -12.88 -6.76
N LYS A 82 -11.73 -13.60 -6.78
CA LYS A 82 -11.85 -14.89 -7.46
C LYS A 82 -12.12 -14.71 -8.96
N THR A 83 -13.02 -13.81 -9.29
CA THR A 83 -13.50 -13.62 -10.67
C THR A 83 -12.86 -12.44 -11.39
N GLY A 84 -12.29 -11.48 -10.63
CA GLY A 84 -11.78 -10.21 -11.15
C GLY A 84 -12.90 -9.20 -11.48
N LYS A 85 -14.17 -9.54 -11.18
CA LYS A 85 -15.30 -8.67 -11.48
C LYS A 85 -15.30 -7.44 -10.57
N VAL A 86 -15.47 -6.26 -11.16
CA VAL A 86 -15.75 -5.02 -10.41
C VAL A 86 -17.19 -5.07 -9.91
N LEU A 87 -17.35 -5.05 -8.59
CA LEU A 87 -18.66 -5.16 -7.91
C LEU A 87 -19.26 -3.80 -7.60
N ALA A 88 -18.42 -2.80 -7.32
CA ALA A 88 -18.81 -1.43 -7.00
C ALA A 88 -17.67 -0.48 -7.32
N THR A 89 -18.00 0.79 -7.49
CA THR A 89 -17.03 1.87 -7.73
C THR A 89 -17.43 3.07 -6.90
N ILE A 90 -16.47 3.67 -6.20
CA ILE A 90 -16.64 4.90 -5.44
C ILE A 90 -15.63 5.96 -5.90
N PRO A 91 -15.90 7.26 -5.69
CA PRO A 91 -14.91 8.29 -5.98
C PRO A 91 -13.70 8.17 -5.06
N ALA A 92 -12.50 8.38 -5.60
CA ALA A 92 -11.27 8.50 -4.83
C ALA A 92 -11.11 9.95 -4.34
N PRO A 93 -10.59 10.19 -3.12
CA PRO A 93 -10.60 11.51 -2.51
C PRO A 93 -9.66 12.54 -3.16
N GLY A 94 -8.64 12.08 -3.88
CA GLY A 94 -7.56 12.93 -4.40
C GLY A 94 -7.64 13.26 -5.88
N ASN A 95 -8.74 12.97 -6.57
CA ASN A 95 -8.93 13.28 -7.99
C ASN A 95 -7.74 12.84 -8.88
N GLY A 96 -7.26 11.61 -8.69
CA GLY A 96 -6.11 11.05 -9.43
C GLY A 96 -4.76 11.30 -8.76
N GLY A 97 -4.72 11.97 -7.62
CA GLY A 97 -3.51 12.18 -6.81
C GLY A 97 -3.35 11.20 -5.65
N ASP A 98 -4.20 10.18 -5.58
CA ASP A 98 -4.15 9.15 -4.55
C ASP A 98 -3.00 8.16 -4.80
N SER A 99 -2.43 7.65 -3.71
CA SER A 99 -1.21 6.81 -3.78
C SER A 99 -1.39 5.45 -3.12
N GLY A 100 -1.33 5.37 -1.80
CA GLY A 100 -1.48 4.14 -1.03
C GLY A 100 -2.90 3.96 -0.50
N MET A 101 -3.25 2.72 -0.14
CA MET A 101 -4.54 2.42 0.46
C MET A 101 -4.44 1.25 1.41
N ALA A 102 -5.16 1.33 2.53
CA ALA A 102 -5.30 0.26 3.50
C ALA A 102 -6.76 0.08 3.92
N TRP A 103 -7.09 -1.12 4.37
CA TRP A 103 -8.35 -1.42 5.05
C TRP A 103 -8.12 -1.52 6.56
N ALA A 104 -8.83 -0.73 7.34
CA ALA A 104 -8.83 -0.82 8.78
C ALA A 104 -10.09 -0.17 9.38
N GLU A 105 -10.55 -0.70 10.51
CA GLU A 105 -11.67 -0.13 11.28
C GLU A 105 -12.94 0.06 10.43
N GLY A 106 -13.21 -0.87 9.50
CA GLY A 106 -14.36 -0.80 8.60
C GLY A 106 -14.31 0.34 7.58
N SER A 107 -13.14 0.90 7.34
CA SER A 107 -12.91 2.06 6.45
C SER A 107 -11.74 1.82 5.52
N LEU A 108 -11.68 2.59 4.44
CA LEU A 108 -10.48 2.72 3.61
C LEU A 108 -9.65 3.93 4.09
N TRP A 109 -8.35 3.74 4.16
CA TRP A 109 -7.38 4.78 4.47
C TRP A 109 -6.55 5.05 3.22
N VAL A 110 -6.71 6.23 2.65
CA VAL A 110 -6.19 6.57 1.31
C VAL A 110 -5.16 7.68 1.43
N GLY A 111 -3.94 7.40 0.99
CA GLY A 111 -2.86 8.38 0.93
C GLY A 111 -2.95 9.26 -0.31
N GLN A 112 -2.61 10.53 -0.17
CA GLN A 112 -2.37 11.46 -1.27
C GLN A 112 -0.89 11.78 -1.37
N HIS A 113 -0.28 11.51 -2.53
CA HIS A 113 1.15 11.70 -2.72
C HIS A 113 1.56 13.16 -2.53
N ARG A 114 1.20 14.03 -3.45
CA ARG A 114 1.56 15.45 -3.39
C ARG A 114 0.78 16.24 -2.35
N GLY A 115 -0.44 15.79 -2.05
CA GLY A 115 -1.29 16.39 -1.03
C GLY A 115 -0.78 16.18 0.39
N ARG A 116 0.14 15.24 0.60
CA ARG A 116 0.73 14.91 1.90
C ARG A 116 -0.32 14.67 2.98
N LYS A 117 -1.33 13.86 2.63
CA LYS A 117 -2.49 13.56 3.49
C LYS A 117 -2.82 12.09 3.47
N ILE A 118 -3.49 11.64 4.51
CA ILE A 118 -4.16 10.33 4.54
C ILE A 118 -5.61 10.60 4.92
N HIS A 119 -6.54 10.16 4.07
CA HIS A 119 -7.96 10.26 4.32
C HIS A 119 -8.51 8.93 4.79
N GLN A 120 -9.25 8.92 5.88
CA GLN A 120 -10.18 7.85 6.21
C GLN A 120 -11.47 8.12 5.46
N ILE A 121 -11.92 7.16 4.65
CA ILE A 121 -13.12 7.31 3.84
C ILE A 121 -14.11 6.17 4.09
N ASP A 122 -15.38 6.47 3.90
CA ASP A 122 -16.44 5.48 3.89
C ASP A 122 -16.30 4.58 2.65
N PRO A 123 -16.23 3.24 2.79
CA PRO A 123 -15.95 2.34 1.68
C PRO A 123 -17.13 2.13 0.72
N GLU A 124 -18.33 2.59 1.06
CA GLU A 124 -19.51 2.48 0.20
C GLU A 124 -19.78 3.76 -0.58
N THR A 125 -19.43 4.91 -0.02
CA THR A 125 -19.75 6.23 -0.60
C THR A 125 -18.54 7.04 -1.07
N GLY A 126 -17.35 6.72 -0.56
CA GLY A 126 -16.14 7.51 -0.79
C GLY A 126 -16.09 8.80 0.05
N LYS A 127 -17.06 9.04 0.94
CA LYS A 127 -17.09 10.23 1.79
C LYS A 127 -15.88 10.26 2.72
N ILE A 128 -15.19 11.39 2.75
CA ILE A 128 -14.10 11.63 3.71
C ILE A 128 -14.67 11.76 5.11
N LEU A 129 -14.23 10.88 6.02
CA LEU A 129 -14.61 10.87 7.42
C LEU A 129 -13.62 11.65 8.27
N ARG A 130 -12.33 11.56 7.92
CA ARG A 130 -11.23 12.22 8.62
C ARG A 130 -10.02 12.39 7.71
N THR A 131 -9.22 13.41 7.99
CA THR A 131 -7.96 13.69 7.29
C THR A 131 -6.81 13.81 8.29
N ILE A 132 -5.68 13.19 7.97
CA ILE A 132 -4.42 13.29 8.71
C ILE A 132 -3.40 13.96 7.80
N GLU A 133 -2.73 15.00 8.30
CA GLU A 133 -1.64 15.67 7.59
C GLU A 133 -0.33 14.90 7.77
N SER A 134 0.48 14.83 6.73
CA SER A 134 1.84 14.31 6.76
C SER A 134 2.84 15.41 6.41
N ASN A 135 4.01 15.40 7.04
CA ASN A 135 5.07 16.36 6.72
C ASN A 135 5.91 15.96 5.48
N ARG A 136 5.61 14.82 4.85
CA ARG A 136 6.21 14.37 3.59
C ARG A 136 5.16 13.76 2.65
N VAL A 137 5.54 13.50 1.41
CA VAL A 137 4.69 12.75 0.48
C VAL A 137 4.28 11.40 1.09
N VAL A 138 3.07 10.98 0.80
CA VAL A 138 2.55 9.67 1.22
C VAL A 138 2.56 8.75 0.00
N THR A 139 3.17 7.57 0.14
CA THR A 139 3.19 6.54 -0.89
C THR A 139 2.29 5.36 -0.48
N GLY A 140 2.83 4.27 0.06
CA GLY A 140 2.04 3.17 0.60
C GLY A 140 1.38 3.52 1.93
N VAL A 141 0.26 2.91 2.24
CA VAL A 141 -0.44 3.03 3.54
C VAL A 141 -0.80 1.65 4.02
N THR A 142 -0.58 1.36 5.29
CA THR A 142 -1.04 0.12 5.93
C THR A 142 -1.42 0.35 7.39
N TRP A 143 -2.15 -0.60 7.93
CA TRP A 143 -2.56 -0.63 9.33
C TRP A 143 -2.12 -1.95 9.96
N ALA A 144 -1.35 -1.88 11.05
CA ALA A 144 -0.81 -3.05 11.72
C ALA A 144 -0.95 -2.91 13.25
N ASP A 145 -1.59 -3.87 13.88
CA ASP A 145 -1.77 -3.94 15.35
C ASP A 145 -2.34 -2.66 15.98
N GLY A 146 -3.30 -2.02 15.29
CA GLY A 146 -3.90 -0.76 15.73
C GLY A 146 -3.03 0.48 15.47
N GLU A 147 -1.99 0.35 14.66
CA GLU A 147 -1.06 1.41 14.31
C GLU A 147 -1.11 1.74 12.82
N LEU A 148 -1.09 3.02 12.49
CA LEU A 148 -1.07 3.52 11.12
C LEU A 148 0.38 3.71 10.66
N TRP A 149 0.69 3.12 9.52
CA TRP A 149 1.99 3.23 8.87
C TRP A 149 1.85 3.74 7.45
N HIS A 150 2.81 4.52 6.99
CA HIS A 150 2.89 4.90 5.59
C HIS A 150 4.32 4.98 5.08
N GLY A 151 4.48 4.77 3.78
CA GLY A 151 5.73 5.01 3.07
C GLY A 151 5.90 6.46 2.65
N THR A 152 7.14 6.85 2.44
CA THR A 152 7.53 8.08 1.76
C THR A 152 8.56 7.77 0.69
N TRP A 153 8.62 8.59 -0.36
CA TRP A 153 9.68 8.49 -1.36
C TRP A 153 9.87 9.84 -2.06
N GLU A 154 10.99 10.49 -1.77
CA GLU A 154 11.37 11.78 -2.35
C GLU A 154 12.85 11.74 -2.78
N GLY A 155 13.08 11.81 -4.08
CA GLY A 155 14.43 11.63 -4.65
C GLY A 155 14.98 10.23 -4.37
N ASP A 156 16.18 10.16 -3.82
CA ASP A 156 16.84 8.90 -3.44
C ASP A 156 16.48 8.42 -2.02
N GLU A 157 15.70 9.22 -1.29
CA GLU A 157 15.31 8.92 0.08
C GLU A 157 13.91 8.31 0.15
N SER A 158 13.79 7.23 0.89
CA SER A 158 12.53 6.57 1.21
C SER A 158 12.54 6.07 2.64
N ASP A 159 11.42 6.14 3.31
CA ASP A 159 11.24 5.56 4.64
C ASP A 159 9.82 5.02 4.83
N VAL A 160 9.66 4.14 5.82
CA VAL A 160 8.37 3.68 6.32
C VAL A 160 8.17 4.27 7.71
N ARG A 161 7.03 4.91 7.93
CA ARG A 161 6.74 5.68 9.14
C ARG A 161 5.54 5.15 9.87
N ARG A 162 5.68 5.01 11.19
CA ARG A 162 4.55 4.88 12.10
C ARG A 162 4.12 6.27 12.56
N ILE A 163 2.85 6.56 12.42
CA ILE A 163 2.29 7.85 12.81
C ILE A 163 1.17 7.66 13.84
N ASP A 164 0.99 8.66 14.68
CA ASP A 164 -0.19 8.77 15.52
C ASP A 164 -1.40 9.08 14.62
N PRO A 165 -2.42 8.22 14.58
CA PRO A 165 -3.56 8.43 13.70
C PRO A 165 -4.45 9.60 14.11
N LYS A 166 -4.26 10.17 15.30
CA LYS A 166 -5.02 11.33 15.78
C LYS A 166 -4.34 12.66 15.42
N THR A 167 -3.02 12.69 15.51
CA THR A 167 -2.23 13.93 15.36
C THR A 167 -1.41 13.99 14.08
N GLY A 168 -1.12 12.86 13.45
CA GLY A 168 -0.17 12.75 12.33
C GLY A 168 1.30 12.82 12.77
N GLU A 169 1.57 12.86 14.08
CA GLU A 169 2.94 12.87 14.60
C GLU A 169 3.68 11.59 14.22
N VAL A 170 4.93 11.75 13.73
CA VAL A 170 5.80 10.62 13.39
C VAL A 170 6.40 10.05 14.67
N LEU A 171 6.02 8.82 15.01
CA LEU A 171 6.48 8.10 16.21
C LEU A 171 7.74 7.27 15.93
N GLU A 172 7.84 6.69 14.74
CA GLU A 172 8.96 5.81 14.33
C GLU A 172 9.23 5.92 12.83
N ARG A 173 10.49 5.72 12.43
CA ARG A 173 10.94 5.69 11.04
C ARG A 173 11.84 4.50 10.81
N LEU A 174 11.58 3.78 9.71
CA LEU A 174 12.46 2.78 9.11
C LEU A 174 13.04 3.37 7.84
N GLU A 175 14.33 3.69 7.84
CA GLU A 175 15.02 4.27 6.69
C GLU A 175 15.36 3.15 5.68
N MET A 176 14.86 3.29 4.45
CA MET A 176 15.17 2.35 3.38
C MET A 176 16.62 2.52 2.92
N PRO A 177 17.27 1.46 2.43
CA PRO A 177 18.56 1.59 1.77
C PRO A 177 18.48 2.59 0.60
N ALA A 178 19.56 3.31 0.34
CA ALA A 178 19.64 4.30 -0.73
C ALA A 178 19.18 3.71 -2.08
N GLY A 179 18.33 4.44 -2.80
CA GLY A 179 17.79 4.03 -4.09
C GLY A 179 16.68 2.97 -4.02
N MET A 180 16.27 2.54 -2.82
CA MET A 180 15.14 1.62 -2.64
C MET A 180 13.88 2.38 -2.19
N GLY A 181 13.02 2.71 -3.14
CA GLY A 181 11.76 3.39 -2.86
C GLY A 181 10.65 2.44 -2.38
N VAL A 182 9.68 3.01 -1.66
CA VAL A 182 8.44 2.35 -1.24
C VAL A 182 7.28 3.00 -1.97
N SER A 183 6.65 2.29 -2.92
CA SER A 183 5.48 2.76 -3.67
C SER A 183 4.17 2.29 -3.04
N GLY A 184 4.11 1.04 -2.59
CA GLY A 184 3.01 0.43 -1.85
C GLY A 184 3.50 -0.16 -0.54
N LEU A 185 2.62 -0.36 0.42
CA LEU A 185 2.97 -0.89 1.74
C LEU A 185 1.81 -1.70 2.31
N GLU A 186 2.10 -2.91 2.80
CA GLU A 186 1.13 -3.74 3.51
C GLU A 186 1.79 -4.59 4.59
N ALA A 187 1.13 -4.70 5.73
CA ALA A 187 1.54 -5.62 6.80
C ALA A 187 0.99 -7.03 6.55
N ASP A 188 1.80 -8.05 6.84
CA ASP A 188 1.37 -9.45 6.69
C ASP A 188 0.64 -10.02 7.93
N GLY A 189 0.38 -9.16 8.93
CA GLY A 189 -0.23 -9.58 10.19
C GLY A 189 0.76 -10.22 11.17
N SER A 190 2.04 -10.35 10.81
CA SER A 190 3.11 -10.87 11.67
C SER A 190 4.24 -9.83 11.85
N ASP A 191 5.46 -10.18 11.46
CA ASP A 191 6.64 -9.32 11.66
C ASP A 191 7.20 -8.73 10.35
N ARG A 192 6.41 -8.69 9.28
CA ARG A 192 6.83 -8.18 7.97
C ARG A 192 5.91 -7.10 7.43
N PHE A 193 6.53 -6.19 6.67
CA PHE A 193 5.83 -5.41 5.66
C PHE A 193 6.21 -5.89 4.27
N PHE A 194 5.24 -5.93 3.37
CA PHE A 194 5.48 -6.00 1.94
C PHE A 194 5.47 -4.61 1.35
N CYS A 195 6.47 -4.29 0.53
CA CYS A 195 6.65 -2.99 -0.09
C CYS A 195 6.72 -3.12 -1.60
N GLY A 196 5.97 -2.29 -2.32
CA GLY A 196 6.17 -2.09 -3.74
C GLY A 196 7.44 -1.28 -4.01
N GLY A 197 8.20 -1.65 -5.00
CA GLY A 197 9.47 -1.01 -5.36
C GLY A 197 9.40 -0.07 -6.56
N GLY A 198 8.19 0.36 -6.98
CA GLY A 198 8.01 1.27 -8.11
C GLY A 198 8.66 0.77 -9.39
N PRO A 199 9.44 1.64 -10.09
CA PRO A 199 10.10 1.29 -11.37
C PRO A 199 11.10 0.15 -11.30
N SER A 200 11.50 -0.32 -10.11
CA SER A 200 12.34 -1.51 -9.99
C SER A 200 11.63 -2.79 -10.45
N GLY A 201 10.30 -2.77 -10.57
CA GLY A 201 9.50 -3.94 -10.89
C GLY A 201 9.48 -5.01 -9.80
N LYS A 202 9.92 -4.66 -8.59
CA LYS A 202 10.06 -5.59 -7.47
C LYS A 202 9.03 -5.36 -6.38
N VAL A 203 8.75 -6.44 -5.63
CA VAL A 203 8.15 -6.41 -4.31
C VAL A 203 9.23 -6.78 -3.30
N ARG A 204 9.27 -6.12 -2.14
CA ARG A 204 10.21 -6.42 -1.06
C ARG A 204 9.47 -6.76 0.21
N ALA A 205 9.96 -7.77 0.93
CA ALA A 205 9.60 -8.00 2.32
C ALA A 205 10.65 -7.33 3.21
N ILE A 206 10.21 -6.51 4.13
CA ILE A 206 11.06 -5.86 5.14
C ILE A 206 10.57 -6.22 6.54
N ARG A 207 11.46 -6.20 7.51
CA ARG A 207 11.10 -6.49 8.90
C ARG A 207 10.27 -5.36 9.49
N ARG A 208 9.11 -5.71 10.03
CA ARG A 208 8.30 -4.81 10.83
C ARG A 208 8.85 -4.76 12.26
N PRO A 209 9.05 -3.58 12.86
CA PRO A 209 9.44 -3.49 14.26
C PRO A 209 8.39 -4.13 15.16
N LYS A 210 8.85 -4.81 16.20
CA LYS A 210 7.94 -5.29 17.24
C LYS A 210 7.35 -4.11 17.99
N LYS A 211 6.08 -4.22 18.31
CA LYS A 211 5.42 -3.28 19.22
C LYS A 211 6.17 -3.29 20.57
N ALA A 212 6.57 -2.11 21.03
CA ALA A 212 7.24 -1.96 22.32
C ALA A 212 6.26 -2.16 23.47
#